data_7de25183127aa925f4207244ddc55f2b
#
_entry.id   7de25183127aa925f4207244ddc55f2b
#
_cell.length_a   1.000
_cell.length_b   1.000
_cell.length_c   1.000
_cell.angle_alpha   90.00
_cell.angle_beta   90.00
_cell.angle_gamma   90.00
#
_symmetry.space_group_name_H-M   'P 1'
#
loop_
_entity.id
_entity.type
_entity.pdbx_description
1 polymer ?
#
loop_
_entity_poly.entity_id
_entity_poly.type
_entity_poly.pdbx_seq_one_letter_code
_entity_poly.pdbx_strand_id
1 'polypeptide(L)'
;EGKKNKRQLNSAQLVKLLKDNIVDDENTIMVVEQVNAMPGQGVTSMFNFGQTFGAIKGICAALGLPIFFVRPAKWKKHFELINSSKDASRTKAIEMYPNMSDRLSKKKDVNKSDAILIARYYSENRFKNK
;
A
#
# COMPACT_ATOMS: atom_id res chain seq x y z
N GLU A 1 0.29 29.37 -13.97
CA GLU A 1 0.58 28.62 -12.80
C GLU A 1 1.96 27.98 -12.76
N GLY A 2 2.25 27.11 -13.67
CA GLY A 2 3.50 26.39 -13.63
C GLY A 2 3.73 25.59 -12.35
N LYS A 3 2.73 25.46 -11.54
CA LYS A 3 2.87 24.78 -10.26
C LYS A 3 2.76 23.29 -10.45
N LYS A 4 3.60 22.59 -9.73
CA LYS A 4 3.50 21.14 -9.69
C LYS A 4 2.24 20.75 -8.91
N ASN A 5 1.42 19.95 -9.55
CA ASN A 5 0.28 19.37 -8.85
C ASN A 5 0.79 18.24 -7.95
N LYS A 6 0.74 18.47 -6.66
CA LYS A 6 1.10 17.43 -5.73
C LYS A 6 -0.08 16.50 -5.58
N ARG A 7 0.17 15.22 -5.68
CA ARG A 7 -0.85 14.23 -5.45
C ARG A 7 -1.24 14.24 -3.97
N GLN A 8 -2.50 14.40 -3.73
CA GLN A 8 -3.05 14.33 -2.38
C GLN A 8 -4.11 13.25 -2.35
N LEU A 9 -4.27 12.64 -1.17
CA LEU A 9 -5.30 11.64 -0.99
C LEU A 9 -6.68 12.27 -1.09
N ASN A 10 -7.51 11.72 -1.96
CA ASN A 10 -8.92 12.08 -1.99
C ASN A 10 -9.66 11.14 -1.04
N SER A 11 -9.90 11.60 0.17
CA SER A 11 -10.49 10.78 1.21
C SER A 11 -11.87 10.27 0.85
N ALA A 12 -12.70 11.11 0.24
CA ALA A 12 -14.05 10.69 -0.14
C ALA A 12 -14.00 9.59 -1.20
N GLN A 13 -13.11 9.72 -2.16
CA GLN A 13 -12.94 8.70 -3.19
C GLN A 13 -12.45 7.39 -2.61
N LEU A 14 -11.52 7.45 -1.66
CA LEU A 14 -11.03 6.25 -0.99
C LEU A 14 -12.12 5.55 -0.22
N VAL A 15 -12.95 6.29 0.51
CA VAL A 15 -14.07 5.72 1.25
C VAL A 15 -15.02 5.00 0.30
N LYS A 16 -15.36 5.63 -0.82
CA LYS A 16 -16.25 5.04 -1.81
C LYS A 16 -15.65 3.77 -2.40
N LEU A 17 -14.37 3.81 -2.74
CA LEU A 17 -13.67 2.66 -3.30
C LEU A 17 -13.69 1.49 -2.32
N LEU A 18 -13.42 1.75 -1.06
CA LEU A 18 -13.44 0.70 -0.04
C LEU A 18 -14.83 0.12 0.14
N LYS A 19 -15.84 0.98 0.26
CA LYS A 19 -17.21 0.52 0.43
C LYS A 19 -17.69 -0.31 -0.76
N ASP A 20 -17.31 0.09 -1.98
CA ASP A 20 -17.75 -0.60 -3.19
C ASP A 20 -17.09 -1.98 -3.35
N ASN A 21 -15.92 -2.18 -2.71
CA ASN A 21 -15.13 -3.39 -2.92
C ASN A 21 -15.08 -4.33 -1.71
N ILE A 22 -15.58 -3.92 -0.57
CA ILE A 22 -15.61 -4.78 0.61
C ILE A 22 -16.79 -5.74 0.48
N VAL A 23 -16.48 -7.03 0.45
CA VAL A 23 -17.49 -8.08 0.29
C VAL A 23 -17.89 -8.65 1.64
N ASP A 24 -16.96 -8.72 2.58
CA ASP A 24 -17.18 -9.33 3.90
C ASP A 24 -16.57 -8.41 4.96
N ASP A 25 -17.43 -7.62 5.61
CA ASP A 25 -16.99 -6.65 6.61
C ASP A 25 -16.29 -7.29 7.81
N GLU A 26 -16.71 -8.48 8.19
CA GLU A 26 -16.19 -9.12 9.40
C GLU A 26 -14.78 -9.64 9.20
N ASN A 27 -14.44 -10.01 7.97
CA ASN A 27 -13.15 -10.63 7.68
C ASN A 27 -12.23 -9.75 6.83
N THR A 28 -12.60 -8.50 6.62
CA THR A 28 -11.80 -7.57 5.82
C THR A 28 -10.85 -6.81 6.73
N ILE A 29 -9.58 -6.77 6.35
CA ILE A 29 -8.57 -5.97 7.04
C ILE A 29 -7.85 -5.10 6.02
N MET A 30 -7.27 -4.02 6.52
CA MET A 30 -6.48 -3.11 5.69
C MET A 30 -5.01 -3.30 6.04
N VAL A 31 -4.18 -3.56 5.02
CA VAL A 31 -2.73 -3.69 5.23
C VAL A 31 -2.06 -2.55 4.48
N VAL A 32 -1.27 -1.76 5.19
CA VAL A 32 -0.66 -0.55 4.65
C VAL A 32 0.83 -0.57 4.90
N GLU A 33 1.59 -0.13 3.90
CA GLU A 33 3.03 -0.02 4.06
C GLU A 33 3.35 1.09 5.05
N GLN A 34 4.18 0.76 6.04
CA GLN A 34 4.63 1.72 7.03
C GLN A 34 5.95 2.34 6.58
N VAL A 35 5.91 3.61 6.20
CA VAL A 35 7.09 4.35 5.80
C VAL A 35 7.29 5.48 6.80
N ASN A 36 8.52 5.64 7.28
CA ASN A 36 8.86 6.69 8.23
C ASN A 36 9.38 7.92 7.50
N ALA A 37 9.21 9.08 8.13
CA ALA A 37 9.86 10.30 7.65
C ALA A 37 11.38 10.08 7.65
N MET A 38 12.05 10.57 6.60
CA MET A 38 13.47 10.37 6.43
C MET A 38 14.25 11.66 6.79
N PRO A 39 15.46 11.54 7.36
CA PRO A 39 16.30 12.71 7.56
C PRO A 39 16.53 13.44 6.24
N GLY A 40 16.49 14.76 6.29
CA GLY A 40 16.66 15.59 5.09
C GLY A 40 15.38 15.81 4.29
N GLN A 41 14.28 15.18 4.66
CA GLN A 41 13.01 15.42 4.04
C GLN A 41 12.46 16.78 4.44
N GLY A 42 11.89 17.52 3.50
CA GLY A 42 11.35 18.85 3.77
C GLY A 42 10.16 18.81 4.72
N VAL A 43 9.99 19.90 5.47
CA VAL A 43 8.90 20.02 6.44
C VAL A 43 7.54 19.85 5.79
N THR A 44 7.32 20.49 4.64
CA THR A 44 6.05 20.39 3.92
C THR A 44 5.75 18.95 3.49
N SER A 45 6.77 18.25 3.00
CA SER A 45 6.61 16.84 2.61
C SER A 45 6.25 15.98 3.79
N MET A 46 6.90 16.20 4.94
CA MET A 46 6.62 15.44 6.16
C MET A 46 5.20 15.69 6.64
N PHE A 47 4.76 16.95 6.58
CA PHE A 47 3.41 17.32 6.99
C PHE A 47 2.37 16.65 6.11
N ASN A 48 2.56 16.72 4.79
CA ASN A 48 1.63 16.10 3.84
C ASN A 48 1.59 14.58 3.99
N PHE A 49 2.74 13.98 4.21
CA PHE A 49 2.83 12.54 4.45
C PHE A 49 2.04 12.15 5.70
N GLY A 50 2.23 12.91 6.80
CA GLY A 50 1.51 12.66 8.03
C GLY A 50 0.01 12.82 7.89
N GLN A 51 -0.44 13.83 7.11
CA GLN A 51 -1.87 14.02 6.86
C GLN A 51 -2.47 12.83 6.13
N THR A 52 -1.79 12.33 5.09
CA THR A 52 -2.26 11.18 4.33
C THR A 52 -2.34 9.95 5.21
N PHE A 53 -1.30 9.72 6.00
CA PHE A 53 -1.22 8.58 6.90
C PHE A 53 -2.36 8.63 7.93
N GLY A 54 -2.56 9.79 8.54
CA GLY A 54 -3.62 10.00 9.50
C GLY A 54 -5.01 9.84 8.90
N ALA A 55 -5.21 10.32 7.66
CA ALA A 55 -6.47 10.16 6.95
C ALA A 55 -6.81 8.69 6.72
N ILE A 56 -5.82 7.90 6.30
CA ILE A 56 -6.03 6.47 6.09
C ILE A 56 -6.43 5.78 7.39
N LYS A 57 -5.74 6.09 8.48
CA LYS A 57 -6.07 5.52 9.79
C LYS A 57 -7.47 5.90 10.23
N GLY A 58 -7.84 7.17 10.05
CA GLY A 58 -9.16 7.65 10.41
C GLY A 58 -10.27 7.00 9.60
N ILE A 59 -10.05 6.85 8.29
CA ILE A 59 -11.02 6.22 7.41
C ILE A 59 -11.24 4.75 7.82
N CYS A 60 -10.16 4.03 8.08
CA CYS A 60 -10.29 2.64 8.51
C CYS A 60 -11.03 2.53 9.83
N ALA A 61 -10.73 3.41 10.77
CA ALA A 61 -11.43 3.44 12.05
C ALA A 61 -12.92 3.70 11.86
N ALA A 62 -13.26 4.67 11.00
CA ALA A 62 -14.66 5.02 10.75
C ALA A 62 -15.44 3.89 10.08
N LEU A 63 -14.77 3.11 9.23
CA LEU A 63 -15.40 1.99 8.55
C LEU A 63 -15.33 0.69 9.34
N GLY A 64 -14.72 0.71 10.52
CA GLY A 64 -14.59 -0.49 11.34
C GLY A 64 -13.59 -1.49 10.77
N LEU A 65 -12.65 -1.05 9.96
CA LEU A 65 -11.64 -1.93 9.37
C LEU A 65 -10.40 -1.98 10.24
N PRO A 66 -9.99 -3.16 10.72
CA PRO A 66 -8.69 -3.28 11.37
C PRO A 66 -7.59 -2.90 10.39
N ILE A 67 -6.57 -2.20 10.87
CA ILE A 67 -5.47 -1.75 10.04
C ILE A 67 -4.16 -2.32 10.60
N PHE A 68 -3.33 -2.84 9.71
CA PHE A 68 -2.03 -3.38 10.06
C PHE A 68 -0.98 -2.72 9.18
N PHE A 69 0.17 -2.41 9.76
CA PHE A 69 1.25 -1.76 9.06
C PHE A 69 2.39 -2.75 8.83
N VAL A 70 2.95 -2.72 7.62
CA VAL A 70 4.06 -3.59 7.23
C VAL A 70 5.19 -2.71 6.73
N ARG A 71 6.38 -2.87 7.29
CA ARG A 71 7.56 -2.11 6.86
C ARG A 71 8.06 -2.65 5.53
N PRO A 72 8.59 -1.79 4.66
CA PRO A 72 9.10 -2.22 3.36
C PRO A 72 10.09 -3.38 3.43
N ALA A 73 11.01 -3.32 4.38
CA ALA A 73 12.02 -4.37 4.52
C ALA A 73 11.41 -5.75 4.79
N LYS A 74 10.30 -5.79 5.49
CA LYS A 74 9.66 -7.05 5.84
C LYS A 74 9.07 -7.76 4.62
N TRP A 75 8.26 -7.07 3.85
CA TRP A 75 7.62 -7.73 2.71
C TRP A 75 8.61 -7.93 1.57
N LYS A 76 9.57 -7.01 1.41
CA LYS A 76 10.60 -7.17 0.38
C LYS A 76 11.51 -8.36 0.67
N LYS A 77 11.88 -8.55 1.93
CA LYS A 77 12.70 -9.71 2.31
C LYS A 77 11.93 -11.00 2.08
N HIS A 78 10.66 -11.02 2.40
CA HIS A 78 9.83 -12.21 2.22
C HIS A 78 9.80 -12.68 0.76
N PHE A 79 9.76 -11.75 -0.18
CA PHE A 79 9.72 -12.07 -1.61
C PHE A 79 11.09 -11.97 -2.28
N GLU A 80 12.16 -11.84 -1.49
CA GLU A 80 13.53 -11.77 -1.98
C GLU A 80 13.78 -10.57 -2.90
N LEU A 81 13.19 -9.43 -2.55
CA LEU A 81 13.26 -8.20 -3.33
C LEU A 81 14.18 -7.13 -2.74
N ILE A 82 14.88 -7.44 -1.64
CA ILE A 82 15.86 -6.52 -1.06
C ILE A 82 16.96 -6.28 -2.09
N ASN A 83 17.30 -5.01 -2.30
CA ASN A 83 18.32 -4.58 -3.26
C ASN A 83 17.95 -4.87 -4.72
N SER A 84 16.70 -5.21 -4.99
CA SER A 84 16.21 -5.37 -6.36
C SER A 84 15.76 -4.03 -6.92
N SER A 85 15.59 -3.95 -8.25
CA SER A 85 15.05 -2.75 -8.89
C SER A 85 13.62 -2.51 -8.46
N LYS A 86 13.14 -1.28 -8.65
CA LYS A 86 11.75 -0.95 -8.33
C LYS A 86 10.77 -1.80 -9.10
N ASP A 87 11.15 -2.20 -10.32
CA ASP A 87 10.26 -2.95 -11.20
C ASP A 87 10.19 -4.44 -10.82
N ALA A 88 11.03 -4.89 -9.91
CA ALA A 88 11.05 -6.30 -9.51
C ALA A 88 9.75 -6.74 -8.85
N SER A 89 9.07 -5.85 -8.14
CA SER A 89 7.79 -6.18 -7.51
C SER A 89 6.72 -6.46 -8.56
N ARG A 90 6.75 -5.76 -9.67
CA ARG A 90 5.80 -5.97 -10.76
C ARG A 90 6.01 -7.36 -11.38
N THR A 91 7.26 -7.71 -11.64
CA THR A 91 7.60 -9.04 -12.16
C THR A 91 7.13 -10.13 -11.20
N LYS A 92 7.39 -9.93 -9.90
CA LYS A 92 6.99 -10.91 -8.89
C LYS A 92 5.48 -11.06 -8.79
N ALA A 93 4.76 -9.95 -8.82
CA ALA A 93 3.30 -9.98 -8.73
C ALA A 93 2.69 -10.69 -9.95
N ILE A 94 3.21 -10.44 -11.15
CA ILE A 94 2.75 -11.12 -12.35
C ILE A 94 3.04 -12.62 -12.29
N GLU A 95 4.22 -12.97 -11.76
CA GLU A 95 4.59 -14.38 -11.59
C GLU A 95 3.62 -15.11 -10.67
N MET A 96 3.23 -14.47 -9.58
CA MET A 96 2.32 -15.07 -8.60
C MET A 96 0.87 -15.03 -9.03
N TYR A 97 0.50 -14.03 -9.82
CA TYR A 97 -0.86 -13.83 -10.29
C TYR A 97 -0.87 -13.58 -11.80
N PRO A 98 -0.65 -14.62 -12.62
CA PRO A 98 -0.55 -14.42 -14.07
C PRO A 98 -1.80 -13.79 -14.70
N ASN A 99 -2.96 -14.01 -14.11
CA ASN A 99 -4.19 -13.40 -14.60
C ASN A 99 -4.24 -11.89 -14.41
N MET A 100 -3.29 -11.34 -13.65
CA MET A 100 -3.19 -9.90 -13.45
C MET A 100 -2.20 -9.25 -14.41
N SER A 101 -1.56 -10.02 -15.30
CA SER A 101 -0.48 -9.50 -16.13
C SER A 101 -0.87 -8.28 -16.95
N ASP A 102 -2.10 -8.24 -17.48
CA ASP A 102 -2.56 -7.09 -18.25
C ASP A 102 -2.67 -5.83 -17.41
N ARG A 103 -3.08 -5.98 -16.16
CA ARG A 103 -3.26 -4.84 -15.24
C ARG A 103 -1.95 -4.36 -14.65
N LEU A 104 -0.90 -5.16 -14.74
CA LEU A 104 0.41 -4.85 -14.17
C LEU A 104 1.48 -4.71 -15.25
N SER A 105 1.08 -4.51 -16.50
CA SER A 105 2.01 -4.53 -17.63
C SER A 105 2.87 -3.29 -17.77
N LYS A 106 2.51 -2.19 -17.13
CA LYS A 106 3.20 -0.92 -17.30
C LYS A 106 4.01 -0.55 -16.08
N LYS A 107 5.10 0.20 -16.27
CA LYS A 107 5.94 0.65 -15.16
C LYS A 107 5.16 1.43 -14.11
N LYS A 108 4.14 2.18 -14.53
CA LYS A 108 3.31 2.94 -13.59
C LYS A 108 2.49 2.04 -12.67
N ASP A 109 2.41 0.75 -12.96
CA ASP A 109 1.64 -0.19 -12.15
C ASP A 109 2.45 -0.78 -11.00
N VAL A 110 3.67 -0.28 -10.78
CA VAL A 110 4.53 -0.78 -9.71
C VAL A 110 3.88 -0.62 -8.33
N ASN A 111 3.17 0.47 -8.11
CA ASN A 111 2.51 0.70 -6.82
C ASN A 111 1.38 -0.29 -6.58
N LYS A 112 0.67 -0.66 -7.62
CA LYS A 112 -0.36 -1.71 -7.52
C LYS A 112 0.28 -3.05 -7.18
N SER A 113 1.41 -3.33 -7.81
CA SER A 113 2.16 -4.57 -7.55
C SER A 113 2.64 -4.63 -6.11
N ASP A 114 3.16 -3.52 -5.59
CA ASP A 114 3.58 -3.45 -4.19
C ASP A 114 2.40 -3.74 -3.26
N ALA A 115 1.24 -3.16 -3.53
CA ALA A 115 0.07 -3.37 -2.70
C ALA A 115 -0.36 -4.85 -2.70
N ILE A 116 -0.30 -5.50 -3.85
CA ILE A 116 -0.62 -6.92 -3.96
C ILE A 116 0.34 -7.75 -3.10
N LEU A 117 1.63 -7.46 -3.20
CA LEU A 117 2.64 -8.21 -2.45
C LEU A 117 2.54 -7.96 -0.95
N ILE A 118 2.24 -6.74 -0.55
CA ILE A 118 2.05 -6.40 0.86
C ILE A 118 0.89 -7.20 1.45
N ALA A 119 -0.22 -7.23 0.74
CA ALA A 119 -1.39 -8.00 1.17
C ALA A 119 -1.08 -9.50 1.26
N ARG A 120 -0.36 -10.02 0.25
CA ARG A 120 0.01 -11.43 0.23
C ARG A 120 0.98 -11.75 1.35
N TYR A 121 1.94 -10.86 1.62
CA TYR A 121 2.88 -11.05 2.72
C TYR A 121 2.11 -11.18 4.05
N TYR A 122 1.16 -10.29 4.29
CA TYR A 122 0.40 -10.35 5.53
C TYR A 122 -0.40 -11.66 5.62
N SER A 123 -1.04 -12.04 4.53
CA SER A 123 -1.82 -13.26 4.48
C SER A 123 -0.98 -14.50 4.81
N GLU A 124 0.25 -14.55 4.31
CA GLU A 124 1.13 -15.70 4.53
C GLU A 124 1.77 -15.72 5.91
N ASN A 125 1.82 -14.58 6.59
CA ASN A 125 2.56 -14.48 7.85
C ASN A 125 1.69 -14.20 9.08
N ARG A 126 0.41 -13.96 8.91
CA ARG A 126 -0.46 -13.54 10.01
C ARG A 126 -0.52 -14.55 11.15
N PHE A 127 -0.37 -15.82 10.87
CA PHE A 127 -0.42 -16.87 11.89
C PHE A 127 0.93 -17.13 12.53
N LYS A 128 2.01 -16.67 11.91
CA LYS A 128 3.35 -16.87 12.43
C LYS A 128 3.73 -15.90 13.55
N ASN A 129 3.00 -14.81 13.67
CA ASN A 129 3.32 -13.72 14.61
C ASN A 129 2.49 -13.76 15.89
N LYS A 130 1.91 -14.89 16.17
CA LYS A 130 1.17 -15.06 17.42
C LYS A 130 2.08 -15.38 18.59
#